data_581b1840658a366db7daa1c89d0b8ed8
#
_entry.id   581b1840658a366db7daa1c89d0b8ed8
#
_cell.length_a   1.000
_cell.length_b   1.000
_cell.length_c   1.000
_cell.angle_alpha   90.00
_cell.angle_beta   90.00
_cell.angle_gamma   90.00
#
_symmetry.space_group_name_H-M   'P 1'
#
loop_
_entity.id
_entity.type
_entity.pdbx_description
1 polymer ?
#
loop_
_entity_poly.entity_id
_entity_poly.type
_entity_poly.pdbx_seq_one_letter_code
_entity_poly.pdbx_strand_id
1 'polypeptide(L)'
;MESEDNVLDGLLEEIKDLMRRFPKALEMRSAEIHATGKDPEVAAKLRGGAEAMKDSGNIYISWAKHYVALASGNTDATMEEDESEDFDI
;
A
#
# COMPACT_ATOMS: atom_id res chain seq x y z
N MET A 1 -3.99 -25.15 -4.53
CA MET A 1 -2.68 -25.50 -4.37
C MET A 1 -1.90 -24.65 -3.48
N GLU A 2 -1.11 -25.30 -2.72
CA GLU A 2 -0.33 -24.58 -1.75
C GLU A 2 0.62 -23.62 -2.37
N SER A 3 1.15 -23.98 -3.52
CA SER A 3 2.14 -23.12 -4.12
C SER A 3 1.52 -21.78 -4.52
N GLU A 4 0.26 -21.81 -4.94
CA GLU A 4 -0.37 -20.54 -5.28
C GLU A 4 -0.61 -19.69 -4.06
N ASP A 5 -1.00 -20.34 -2.98
CA ASP A 5 -1.23 -19.61 -1.76
C ASP A 5 0.07 -18.96 -1.29
N ASN A 6 1.15 -19.71 -1.44
CA ASN A 6 2.43 -19.18 -1.01
C ASN A 6 2.84 -17.99 -1.87
N VAL A 7 2.54 -18.05 -3.14
CA VAL A 7 2.89 -16.95 -4.02
C VAL A 7 2.15 -15.68 -3.62
N LEU A 8 0.85 -15.81 -3.38
CA LEU A 8 0.07 -14.65 -3.00
C LEU A 8 0.51 -14.08 -1.65
N ASP A 9 0.76 -14.98 -0.70
CA ASP A 9 1.24 -14.53 0.60
C ASP A 9 2.56 -13.80 0.46
N GLY A 10 3.45 -14.34 -0.35
CA GLY A 10 4.73 -13.70 -0.55
C GLY A 10 4.60 -12.34 -1.19
N LEU A 11 3.72 -12.23 -2.18
CA LEU A 11 3.51 -10.96 -2.84
C LEU A 11 2.88 -9.95 -1.88
N LEU A 12 1.98 -10.42 -1.04
CA LEU A 12 1.38 -9.52 -0.07
C LEU A 12 2.43 -8.95 0.86
N GLU A 13 3.36 -9.80 1.30
CA GLU A 13 4.42 -9.30 2.16
C GLU A 13 5.29 -8.30 1.44
N GLU A 14 5.53 -8.53 0.16
CA GLU A 14 6.31 -7.60 -0.62
C GLU A 14 5.61 -6.26 -0.77
N ILE A 15 4.30 -6.31 -0.99
CA ILE A 15 3.54 -5.07 -1.09
C ILE A 15 3.60 -4.31 0.21
N LYS A 16 3.43 -5.00 1.33
CA LYS A 16 3.48 -4.34 2.62
C LYS A 16 4.83 -3.69 2.85
N ASP A 17 5.88 -4.40 2.47
CA ASP A 17 7.22 -3.87 2.66
C ASP A 17 7.45 -2.67 1.75
N LEU A 18 7.05 -2.76 0.51
CA LEU A 18 7.22 -1.66 -0.42
C LEU A 18 6.42 -0.44 0.00
N MET A 19 5.21 -0.66 0.49
CA MET A 19 4.37 0.46 0.92
C MET A 19 4.92 1.14 2.15
N ARG A 20 5.77 0.45 2.89
CA ARG A 20 6.44 1.05 4.03
C ARG A 20 7.69 1.80 3.58
N ARG A 21 8.44 1.20 2.66
CA ARG A 21 9.73 1.74 2.26
C ARG A 21 9.65 2.84 1.23
N PHE A 22 8.73 2.74 0.30
CA PHE A 22 8.67 3.71 -0.78
C PHE A 22 8.29 5.10 -0.28
N PRO A 23 7.23 5.25 0.52
CA PRO A 23 6.92 6.59 1.04
C PRO A 23 8.06 7.15 1.87
N LYS A 24 8.72 6.30 2.63
CA LYS A 24 9.83 6.78 3.43
C LYS A 24 10.97 7.26 2.55
N ALA A 25 11.21 6.56 1.45
CA ALA A 25 12.24 7.01 0.52
C ALA A 25 11.87 8.34 -0.09
N LEU A 26 10.59 8.56 -0.37
CA LEU A 26 10.15 9.84 -0.88
C LEU A 26 10.38 10.95 0.13
N GLU A 27 10.11 10.67 1.39
CA GLU A 27 10.31 11.65 2.42
C GLU A 27 11.79 11.99 2.56
N MET A 28 12.62 10.99 2.47
CA MET A 28 14.05 11.23 2.56
C MET A 28 14.54 12.06 1.39
N ARG A 29 14.05 11.75 0.20
CA ARG A 29 14.45 12.52 -0.96
C ARG A 29 13.95 13.95 -0.85
N SER A 30 12.74 14.10 -0.34
CA SER A 30 12.18 15.43 -0.14
C SER A 30 13.08 16.23 0.80
N ALA A 31 13.53 15.60 1.87
CA ALA A 31 14.40 16.29 2.82
C ALA A 31 15.71 16.68 2.19
N GLU A 32 16.26 15.83 1.34
CA GLU A 32 17.49 16.13 0.67
C GLU A 32 17.34 17.34 -0.24
N ILE A 33 16.25 17.37 -0.98
CA ILE A 33 16.02 18.48 -1.89
C ILE A 33 15.77 19.75 -1.11
N HIS A 34 15.02 19.63 -0.02
CA HIS A 34 14.72 20.78 0.81
C HIS A 34 16.01 21.39 1.38
N ALA A 35 16.96 20.53 1.73
CA ALA A 35 18.20 20.99 2.30
C ALA A 35 19.02 21.81 1.31
N THR A 36 18.83 21.59 0.01
CA THR A 36 19.58 22.34 -0.96
C THR A 36 19.03 23.74 -1.15
N GLY A 37 17.80 23.98 -0.72
CA GLY A 37 17.19 25.28 -0.90
C GLY A 37 16.72 25.52 -2.31
N LYS A 38 16.84 24.50 -3.16
CA LYS A 38 16.39 24.63 -4.54
C LYS A 38 15.04 24.01 -4.69
N ASP A 39 14.28 24.06 -5.50
CA ASP A 39 13.06 23.30 -5.80
C ASP A 39 12.20 23.00 -4.59
N PRO A 40 11.81 24.02 -3.83
CA PRO A 40 10.97 23.75 -2.66
C PRO A 40 9.64 23.13 -3.04
N GLU A 41 9.14 23.43 -4.25
CA GLU A 41 7.89 22.84 -4.68
C GLU A 41 8.01 21.34 -4.90
N VAL A 42 9.13 20.91 -5.46
CA VAL A 42 9.33 19.50 -5.67
C VAL A 42 9.43 18.78 -4.35
N ALA A 43 10.14 19.38 -3.40
CA ALA A 43 10.25 18.76 -2.08
C ALA A 43 8.88 18.61 -1.44
N ALA A 44 8.04 19.64 -1.56
CA ALA A 44 6.72 19.58 -0.98
C ALA A 44 5.85 18.53 -1.67
N LYS A 45 5.98 18.42 -2.98
CA LYS A 45 5.20 17.44 -3.70
C LYS A 45 5.61 16.02 -3.35
N LEU A 46 6.90 15.79 -3.16
CA LEU A 46 7.36 14.47 -2.78
C LEU A 46 6.83 14.08 -1.40
N ARG A 47 6.84 15.05 -0.49
CA ARG A 47 6.32 14.77 0.83
C ARG A 47 4.82 14.51 0.79
N GLY A 48 4.08 15.32 0.03
CA GLY A 48 2.66 15.10 -0.13
C GLY A 48 2.37 13.76 -0.79
N GLY A 49 3.21 13.37 -1.76
CA GLY A 49 3.04 12.09 -2.39
C GLY A 49 3.27 10.94 -1.42
N ALA A 50 4.23 11.09 -0.52
CA ALA A 50 4.47 10.06 0.47
C ALA A 50 3.26 9.90 1.37
N GLU A 51 2.65 11.00 1.78
CA GLU A 51 1.47 10.92 2.62
C GLU A 51 0.32 10.25 1.88
N ALA A 52 0.12 10.62 0.63
CA ALA A 52 -0.94 10.04 -0.16
C ALA A 52 -0.73 8.55 -0.33
N MET A 53 0.51 8.14 -0.55
CA MET A 53 0.78 6.73 -0.73
C MET A 53 0.57 5.94 0.55
N LYS A 54 0.89 6.54 1.69
CA LYS A 54 0.63 5.85 2.95
C LYS A 54 -0.85 5.58 3.12
N ASP A 55 -1.66 6.59 2.84
CA ASP A 55 -3.10 6.43 2.99
C ASP A 55 -3.66 5.43 1.99
N SER A 56 -3.30 5.60 0.73
CA SER A 56 -3.80 4.70 -0.30
C SER A 56 -3.25 3.30 -0.13
N GLY A 57 -1.99 3.22 0.29
CA GLY A 57 -1.36 1.93 0.46
C GLY A 57 -2.08 1.09 1.49
N ASN A 58 -2.53 1.70 2.56
CA ASN A 58 -3.27 0.96 3.58
C ASN A 58 -4.54 0.37 3.00
N ILE A 59 -5.19 1.11 2.13
CA ILE A 59 -6.41 0.61 1.51
C ILE A 59 -6.10 -0.57 0.60
N TYR A 60 -5.08 -0.44 -0.22
CA TYR A 60 -4.71 -1.51 -1.14
C TYR A 60 -4.25 -2.75 -0.38
N ILE A 61 -3.54 -2.56 0.70
CA ILE A 61 -3.09 -3.69 1.48
C ILE A 61 -4.29 -4.41 2.10
N SER A 62 -5.28 -3.66 2.54
CA SER A 62 -6.49 -4.27 3.09
C SER A 62 -7.19 -5.12 2.04
N TRP A 63 -7.29 -4.59 0.82
CA TRP A 63 -7.88 -5.35 -0.25
C TRP A 63 -7.07 -6.58 -0.58
N ALA A 64 -5.75 -6.45 -0.61
CA ALA A 64 -4.89 -7.57 -0.91
C ALA A 64 -5.05 -8.67 0.12
N LYS A 65 -5.12 -8.30 1.39
CA LYS A 65 -5.34 -9.27 2.45
C LYS A 65 -6.65 -10.02 2.24
N HIS A 66 -7.66 -9.28 1.86
CA HIS A 66 -8.98 -9.85 1.63
C HIS A 66 -8.91 -10.91 0.53
N TYR A 67 -8.24 -10.60 -0.56
CA TYR A 67 -8.18 -11.53 -1.68
C TYR A 67 -7.25 -12.70 -1.38
N VAL A 68 -6.21 -12.48 -0.60
CA VAL A 68 -5.37 -13.59 -0.20
C VAL A 68 -6.19 -14.57 0.63
N ALA A 69 -7.01 -14.05 1.54
CA ALA A 69 -7.85 -14.90 2.36
C ALA A 69 -8.84 -15.67 1.52
N LEU A 70 -9.41 -15.03 0.52
CA LEU A 70 -10.33 -15.72 -0.36
C LEU A 70 -9.64 -16.83 -1.13
N ALA A 71 -8.44 -16.56 -1.61
CA ALA A 71 -7.70 -17.55 -2.36
C ALA A 71 -7.36 -18.75 -1.48
N SER A 72 -7.24 -18.53 -0.19
CA SER A 72 -6.95 -19.63 0.74
C SER A 72 -8.21 -20.38 1.15
N GLY A 73 -9.35 -19.97 0.66
CA GLY A 73 -10.58 -20.67 1.01
C GLY A 73 -11.29 -20.10 2.20
N ASN A 74 -10.89 -18.94 2.66
CA ASN A 74 -11.51 -18.32 3.83
C ASN A 74 -12.74 -17.54 3.39
N THR A 75 -13.90 -18.19 3.47
CA THR A 75 -15.11 -17.56 2.98
C THR A 75 -15.61 -16.47 3.91
N ASP A 76 -15.09 -16.43 5.11
CA ASP A 76 -15.49 -15.34 5.99
C ASP A 76 -15.12 -14.00 5.41
N ALA A 77 -14.02 -13.96 4.69
CA ALA A 77 -13.61 -12.72 4.06
C ALA A 77 -14.64 -12.26 3.06
N THR A 78 -15.33 -13.20 2.46
CA THR A 78 -16.34 -12.87 1.48
C THR A 78 -17.48 -12.11 2.10
N MET A 79 -17.81 -12.46 3.30
CA MET A 79 -18.92 -11.81 3.96
C MET A 79 -18.67 -10.35 4.18
N GLU A 80 -17.43 -10.02 4.40
CA GLU A 80 -17.13 -8.63 4.61
C GLU A 80 -17.16 -7.85 3.35
N GLU A 81 -17.17 -8.53 2.25
CA GLU A 81 -17.26 -7.84 1.01
C GLU A 81 -18.45 -6.97 0.90
N ASP A 82 -19.48 -7.35 1.58
CA ASP A 82 -20.68 -6.55 1.54
C ASP A 82 -20.38 -5.14 1.93
N GLU A 83 -19.51 -4.99 2.87
CA GLU A 83 -19.15 -3.67 3.29
C GLU A 83 -18.24 -3.03 2.29
N SER A 84 -17.45 -3.85 1.68
CA SER A 84 -16.52 -3.32 0.71
C SER A 84 -17.23 -2.66 -0.43
N GLU A 85 -18.41 -3.05 -0.71
CA GLU A 85 -19.11 -2.47 -1.80
C GLU A 85 -19.29 -1.00 -1.62
N ASP A 86 -19.35 -0.59 -0.40
CA ASP A 86 -19.48 0.82 -0.14
C ASP A 86 -18.30 1.57 -0.66
N PHE A 87 -17.21 0.92 -0.73
CA PHE A 87 -16.02 1.51 -1.25
C PHE A 87 -16.17 1.93 -2.67
N ASP A 88 -16.85 1.15 -3.43
CA ASP A 88 -16.93 1.37 -4.84
C ASP A 88 -17.61 2.67 -5.17
N ILE A 89 -18.29 3.19 -4.26
CA ILE A 89 -18.97 4.41 -4.51
C ILE A 89 -18.13 5.63 -4.24
#